data_63099726d9ba9674bf95621fb5d200cd
#
_entry.id   63099726d9ba9674bf95621fb5d200cd
#
_cell.length_a   1.000
_cell.length_b   1.000
_cell.length_c   1.000
_cell.angle_alpha   90.00
_cell.angle_beta   90.00
_cell.angle_gamma   90.00
#
_symmetry.space_group_name_H-M   'P 1'
#
loop_
_entity.id
_entity.type
_entity.pdbx_description
1 polymer ?
#
loop_
_entity_poly.entity_id
_entity_poly.type
_entity_poly.pdbx_seq_one_letter_code
_entity_poly.pdbx_strand_id
1 'polypeptide(L)'
;NLTIAPGEICLLTAPSGAGKSSLLRWIAGLQTPGLHASGQVRLGGRIVSDLPAERRQLGLLFQTPLLFPHLTVADNLGFGLVANVTGTARTNAIKAALDKAGLAGMGLRDPQTLSGGQQARLALLRTLLAQPRALLLDEPFSSLDGGRREEMVKLVREEAVKRKLPVLLVSHDPRDEALPDKPPYRLGA
;
A
#
# COMPACT_ATOMS: atom_id res chain seq x y z
N ASN A 1 -17.27 11.96 7.79
CA ASN A 1 -16.04 11.80 8.56
C ASN A 1 -15.70 10.32 8.70
N LEU A 2 -14.44 9.94 8.44
CA LEU A 2 -13.93 8.58 8.58
C LEU A 2 -12.75 8.58 9.56
N THR A 3 -12.78 7.65 10.52
CA THR A 3 -11.67 7.44 11.46
C THR A 3 -11.25 5.98 11.42
N ILE A 4 -9.95 5.72 11.29
CA ILE A 4 -9.36 4.38 11.24
C ILE A 4 -8.40 4.26 12.43
N ALA A 5 -8.60 3.25 13.27
CA ALA A 5 -7.75 3.03 14.44
C ALA A 5 -6.40 2.39 14.05
N PRO A 6 -5.37 2.50 14.90
CA PRO A 6 -4.11 1.79 14.70
C PRO A 6 -4.31 0.27 14.57
N GLY A 7 -3.82 -0.32 13.47
CA GLY A 7 -3.97 -1.74 13.16
C GLY A 7 -5.31 -2.13 12.52
N GLU A 8 -6.23 -1.19 12.37
CA GLU A 8 -7.53 -1.40 11.74
C GLU A 8 -7.41 -1.34 10.21
N ILE A 9 -8.14 -2.21 9.52
CA ILE A 9 -8.37 -2.15 8.09
C ILE A 9 -9.77 -1.62 7.86
N CYS A 10 -9.89 -0.47 7.18
CA CYS A 10 -11.16 0.09 6.75
C CYS A 10 -11.32 -0.12 5.24
N LEU A 11 -12.41 -0.74 4.83
CA LEU A 11 -12.78 -0.89 3.43
C LEU A 11 -13.69 0.27 3.00
N LEU A 12 -13.29 0.94 1.94
CA LEU A 12 -14.09 1.94 1.24
C LEU A 12 -14.63 1.34 -0.05
N THR A 13 -15.95 1.27 -0.15
CA THR A 13 -16.63 0.80 -1.35
C THR A 13 -17.39 1.94 -2.02
N ALA A 14 -17.44 1.91 -3.35
CA ALA A 14 -18.27 2.78 -4.16
C ALA A 14 -18.36 2.24 -5.59
N PRO A 15 -19.33 2.66 -6.40
CA PRO A 15 -19.38 2.32 -7.83
C PRO A 15 -18.08 2.69 -8.56
N SER A 16 -17.84 2.03 -9.70
CA SER A 16 -16.74 2.41 -10.58
C SER A 16 -16.89 3.87 -11.02
N GLY A 17 -15.81 4.60 -11.09
CA GLY A 17 -15.84 6.03 -11.45
C GLY A 17 -16.21 7.00 -10.31
N ALA A 18 -16.59 6.53 -9.12
CA ALA A 18 -16.95 7.39 -7.98
C ALA A 18 -15.79 8.16 -7.34
N GLY A 19 -14.60 8.15 -7.93
CA GLY A 19 -13.47 8.93 -7.46
C GLY A 19 -12.65 8.29 -6.34
N LYS A 20 -12.79 6.99 -6.07
CA LYS A 20 -12.06 6.27 -5.00
C LYS A 20 -10.53 6.45 -5.10
N SER A 21 -9.95 6.17 -6.25
CA SER A 21 -8.50 6.33 -6.49
C SER A 21 -8.06 7.79 -6.41
N SER A 22 -8.92 8.72 -6.84
CA SER A 22 -8.66 10.16 -6.71
C SER A 22 -8.65 10.59 -5.25
N LEU A 23 -9.54 10.03 -4.43
CA LEU A 23 -9.54 10.25 -2.98
C LEU A 23 -8.24 9.76 -2.34
N LEU A 24 -7.79 8.54 -2.67
CA LEU A 24 -6.52 8.03 -2.15
C LEU A 24 -5.32 8.90 -2.56
N ARG A 25 -5.28 9.34 -3.82
CA ARG A 25 -4.25 10.26 -4.30
C ARG A 25 -4.27 11.58 -3.55
N TRP A 26 -5.45 12.17 -3.36
CA TRP A 26 -5.59 13.41 -2.59
C TRP A 26 -5.13 13.25 -1.14
N ILE A 27 -5.52 12.16 -0.46
CA ILE A 27 -5.05 11.84 0.90
C ILE A 27 -3.52 11.71 0.92
N ALA A 28 -2.93 11.05 -0.09
CA ALA A 28 -1.48 10.90 -0.23
C ALA A 28 -0.74 12.21 -0.57
N GLY A 29 -1.45 13.27 -0.96
CA GLY A 29 -0.85 14.55 -1.37
C GLY A 29 -0.45 14.61 -2.83
N LEU A 30 -0.95 13.66 -3.64
CA LEU A 30 -0.70 13.64 -5.08
C LEU A 30 -1.78 14.44 -5.79
N GLN A 31 -1.34 15.39 -6.63
CA GLN A 31 -2.27 16.18 -7.44
C GLN A 31 -2.86 15.32 -8.57
N THR A 32 -4.15 15.48 -8.81
CA THR A 32 -4.83 14.91 -9.97
C THR A 32 -5.31 16.09 -10.82
N PRO A 33 -4.82 16.23 -12.06
CA PRO A 33 -5.23 17.33 -12.94
C PRO A 33 -6.75 17.39 -13.10
N GLY A 34 -7.33 18.60 -13.01
CA GLY A 34 -8.76 18.82 -13.14
C GLY A 34 -9.62 18.40 -11.96
N LEU A 35 -9.05 17.87 -10.88
CA LEU A 35 -9.77 17.52 -9.66
C LEU A 35 -9.52 18.57 -8.57
N HIS A 36 -10.60 19.16 -8.07
CA HIS A 36 -10.58 20.00 -6.87
C HIS A 36 -11.13 19.20 -5.69
N ALA A 37 -10.32 18.99 -4.68
CA ALA A 37 -10.73 18.31 -3.45
C ALA A 37 -10.45 19.22 -2.25
N SER A 38 -11.37 19.24 -1.30
CA SER A 38 -11.25 19.99 -0.03
C SER A 38 -11.54 19.08 1.14
N GLY A 39 -10.94 19.38 2.27
CA GLY A 39 -11.11 18.59 3.48
C GLY A 39 -9.84 18.56 4.32
N GLN A 40 -9.86 17.75 5.38
CA GLN A 40 -8.75 17.63 6.29
C GLN A 40 -8.37 16.17 6.51
N VAL A 41 -7.10 15.88 6.38
CA VAL A 41 -6.50 14.58 6.71
C VAL A 41 -5.67 14.73 7.98
N ARG A 42 -5.96 13.86 8.97
CA ARG A 42 -5.21 13.81 10.24
C ARG A 42 -4.54 12.45 10.39
N LEU A 43 -3.30 12.46 10.85
CA LEU A 43 -2.52 11.25 11.13
C LEU A 43 -1.90 11.38 12.53
N GLY A 44 -2.36 10.54 13.46
CA GLY A 44 -1.93 10.63 14.86
C GLY A 44 -2.19 12.01 15.49
N GLY A 45 -3.36 12.61 15.23
CA GLY A 45 -3.77 13.92 15.71
C GLY A 45 -3.22 15.13 14.92
N ARG A 46 -2.17 14.93 14.11
CA ARG A 46 -1.55 16.01 13.31
C ARG A 46 -2.27 16.14 11.95
N ILE A 47 -2.55 17.37 11.54
CA ILE A 47 -3.02 17.67 10.18
C ILE A 47 -1.87 17.42 9.19
N VAL A 48 -2.13 16.59 8.17
CA VAL A 48 -1.16 16.27 7.12
C VAL A 48 -1.62 16.73 5.74
N SER A 49 -2.89 17.13 5.57
CA SER A 49 -3.41 17.64 4.30
C SER A 49 -2.63 18.83 3.75
N ASP A 50 -2.06 19.65 4.64
CA ASP A 50 -1.31 20.86 4.27
C ASP A 50 0.17 20.58 3.95
N LEU A 51 0.59 19.31 4.12
CA LEU A 51 1.95 18.89 3.84
C LEU A 51 2.08 18.36 2.41
N PRO A 52 3.24 18.53 1.76
CA PRO A 52 3.53 17.87 0.51
C PRO A 52 3.62 16.35 0.71
N ALA A 53 3.40 15.56 -0.35
CA ALA A 53 3.25 14.10 -0.30
C ALA A 53 4.37 13.38 0.47
N GLU A 54 5.62 13.75 0.23
CA GLU A 54 6.81 13.15 0.86
C GLU A 54 6.89 13.38 2.38
N ARG A 55 6.18 14.38 2.90
CA ARG A 55 6.13 14.68 4.34
C ARG A 55 4.91 14.11 5.05
N ARG A 56 3.94 13.54 4.32
CA ARG A 56 2.74 12.92 4.91
C ARG A 56 3.01 11.57 5.55
N GLN A 57 4.10 10.91 5.19
CA GLN A 57 4.48 9.58 5.69
C GLN A 57 3.38 8.53 5.44
N LEU A 58 2.69 8.62 4.32
CA LEU A 58 1.68 7.68 3.88
C LEU A 58 2.26 6.72 2.85
N GLY A 59 2.00 5.43 2.99
CA GLY A 59 2.29 4.45 1.95
C GLY A 59 1.09 4.33 1.02
N LEU A 60 1.31 4.47 -0.29
CA LEU A 60 0.28 4.28 -1.29
C LEU A 60 0.67 3.12 -2.21
N LEU A 61 -0.23 2.15 -2.32
CA LEU A 61 -0.15 1.08 -3.30
C LEU A 61 -1.23 1.30 -4.35
N PHE A 62 -0.82 1.46 -5.60
CA PHE A 62 -1.71 1.61 -6.74
C PHE A 62 -2.22 0.25 -7.23
N GLN A 63 -3.33 0.22 -7.92
CA GLN A 63 -3.90 -0.96 -8.55
C GLN A 63 -2.88 -1.66 -9.48
N THR A 64 -2.16 -0.89 -10.29
CA THR A 64 -1.01 -1.39 -11.05
C THR A 64 0.26 -1.22 -10.23
N PRO A 65 1.03 -2.29 -9.97
CA PRO A 65 2.30 -2.18 -9.28
C PRO A 65 3.27 -1.26 -10.04
N LEU A 66 3.58 -0.10 -9.47
CA LEU A 66 4.52 0.85 -10.08
C LEU A 66 5.95 0.47 -9.66
N LEU A 67 6.48 -0.59 -10.25
CA LEU A 67 7.88 -0.98 -10.08
C LEU A 67 8.79 -0.19 -11.00
N PHE A 68 10.02 0.04 -10.56
CA PHE A 68 11.05 0.68 -11.38
C PHE A 68 11.64 -0.36 -12.35
N PRO A 69 11.37 -0.28 -13.67
CA PRO A 69 11.75 -1.31 -14.62
C PRO A 69 13.28 -1.36 -14.88
N HIS A 70 13.99 -0.28 -14.58
CA HIS A 70 15.44 -0.18 -14.71
C HIS A 70 16.21 -0.63 -13.46
N LEU A 71 15.50 -1.02 -12.41
CA LEU A 71 16.08 -1.54 -11.16
C LEU A 71 15.78 -3.04 -11.04
N THR A 72 16.69 -3.77 -10.41
CA THR A 72 16.46 -5.17 -10.06
C THR A 72 15.35 -5.31 -9.01
N VAL A 73 14.87 -6.53 -8.76
CA VAL A 73 13.91 -6.84 -7.68
C VAL A 73 14.46 -6.38 -6.32
N ALA A 74 15.73 -6.66 -6.02
CA ALA A 74 16.36 -6.22 -4.78
C ALA A 74 16.52 -4.70 -4.70
N ASP A 75 16.87 -4.04 -5.81
CA ASP A 75 17.02 -2.58 -5.84
C ASP A 75 15.65 -1.87 -5.70
N ASN A 76 14.58 -2.44 -6.25
CA ASN A 76 13.24 -1.96 -6.00
C ASN A 76 12.91 -1.96 -4.50
N LEU A 77 13.22 -3.03 -3.77
CA LEU A 77 13.07 -3.06 -2.30
C LEU A 77 13.98 -2.06 -1.62
N GLY A 78 15.24 -2.02 -2.06
CA GLY A 78 16.25 -1.10 -1.54
C GLY A 78 15.87 0.37 -1.68
N PHE A 79 15.13 0.73 -2.74
CA PHE A 79 14.60 2.09 -2.93
C PHE A 79 13.57 2.47 -1.85
N GLY A 80 12.79 1.50 -1.35
CA GLY A 80 11.84 1.73 -0.27
C GLY A 80 12.45 1.88 1.12
N LEU A 81 13.72 1.53 1.30
CA LEU A 81 14.34 1.61 2.62
C LEU A 81 14.60 3.06 3.04
N VAL A 82 14.33 3.35 4.31
CA VAL A 82 14.67 4.65 4.91
C VAL A 82 16.18 4.89 4.85
N ALA A 83 16.58 6.14 4.63
CA ALA A 83 17.96 6.51 4.30
C ALA A 83 19.03 6.13 5.34
N ASN A 84 18.64 5.97 6.61
CA ASN A 84 19.54 5.61 7.70
C ASN A 84 19.84 4.09 7.77
N VAL A 85 19.18 3.26 6.96
CA VAL A 85 19.44 1.82 6.88
C VAL A 85 20.50 1.55 5.79
N THR A 86 21.74 1.34 6.21
CA THR A 86 22.90 1.17 5.33
C THR A 86 23.67 -0.12 5.63
N GLY A 87 24.66 -0.45 4.81
CA GLY A 87 25.58 -1.59 5.02
C GLY A 87 24.86 -2.92 5.19
N THR A 88 25.32 -3.73 6.12
CA THR A 88 24.76 -5.07 6.41
C THR A 88 23.28 -5.03 6.81
N ALA A 89 22.86 -3.99 7.54
CA ALA A 89 21.45 -3.83 7.92
C ALA A 89 20.55 -3.68 6.69
N ARG A 90 20.99 -2.93 5.66
CA ARG A 90 20.31 -2.79 4.38
C ARG A 90 20.17 -4.14 3.66
N THR A 91 21.29 -4.87 3.55
CA THR A 91 21.32 -6.18 2.89
C THR A 91 20.36 -7.16 3.59
N ASN A 92 20.38 -7.21 4.92
CA ASN A 92 19.52 -8.09 5.70
C ASN A 92 18.03 -7.70 5.57
N ALA A 93 17.71 -6.41 5.55
CA ALA A 93 16.35 -5.94 5.37
C ALA A 93 15.79 -6.31 3.98
N ILE A 94 16.61 -6.16 2.93
CA ILE A 94 16.22 -6.56 1.55
C ILE A 94 16.02 -8.08 1.49
N LYS A 95 16.94 -8.87 2.06
CA LYS A 95 16.83 -10.33 2.10
C LYS A 95 15.55 -10.77 2.80
N ALA A 96 15.29 -10.25 3.99
CA ALA A 96 14.06 -10.55 4.73
C ALA A 96 12.79 -10.16 3.96
N ALA A 97 12.82 -9.06 3.22
CA ALA A 97 11.70 -8.66 2.38
C ALA A 97 11.53 -9.58 1.16
N LEU A 98 12.61 -10.05 0.53
CA LEU A 98 12.56 -11.05 -0.55
C LEU A 98 11.96 -12.37 -0.06
N ASP A 99 12.41 -12.86 1.10
CA ASP A 99 11.89 -14.08 1.70
C ASP A 99 10.38 -13.94 1.98
N LYS A 100 9.98 -12.80 2.54
CA LYS A 100 8.57 -12.51 2.83
C LYS A 100 7.69 -12.35 1.58
N ALA A 101 8.27 -11.88 0.48
CA ALA A 101 7.59 -11.80 -0.81
C ALA A 101 7.44 -13.16 -1.51
N GLY A 102 8.12 -14.21 -1.02
CA GLY A 102 8.27 -15.46 -1.74
C GLY A 102 9.17 -15.32 -2.99
N LEU A 103 10.15 -14.40 -2.92
CA LEU A 103 11.08 -14.08 -4.01
C LEU A 103 12.54 -14.39 -3.61
N ALA A 104 12.75 -15.33 -2.67
CA ALA A 104 14.07 -15.78 -2.30
C ALA A 104 14.88 -16.21 -3.53
N GLY A 105 16.12 -15.74 -3.64
CA GLY A 105 16.98 -16.01 -4.80
C GLY A 105 16.68 -15.23 -6.08
N MET A 106 15.62 -14.40 -6.09
CA MET A 106 15.21 -13.63 -7.29
C MET A 106 15.69 -12.17 -7.25
N GLY A 107 16.54 -11.79 -6.31
CA GLY A 107 16.93 -10.40 -6.10
C GLY A 107 17.54 -9.69 -7.32
N LEU A 108 18.30 -10.41 -8.14
CA LEU A 108 18.94 -9.86 -9.35
C LEU A 108 18.05 -9.89 -10.61
N ARG A 109 16.83 -10.41 -10.53
CA ARG A 109 15.92 -10.48 -11.68
C ARG A 109 15.38 -9.11 -12.05
N ASP A 110 15.00 -8.99 -13.32
CA ASP A 110 14.16 -7.91 -13.83
C ASP A 110 12.75 -8.05 -13.23
N PRO A 111 12.19 -7.01 -12.59
CA PRO A 111 10.86 -7.05 -12.01
C PRO A 111 9.75 -7.31 -13.04
N GLN A 112 9.97 -7.05 -14.32
CA GLN A 112 9.00 -7.35 -15.38
C GLN A 112 8.85 -8.85 -15.65
N THR A 113 9.84 -9.67 -15.27
CA THR A 113 9.77 -11.13 -15.38
C THR A 113 8.97 -11.81 -14.29
N LEU A 114 8.55 -11.06 -13.28
CA LEU A 114 7.74 -11.54 -12.18
C LEU A 114 6.26 -11.69 -12.60
N SER A 115 5.56 -12.66 -12.01
CA SER A 115 4.10 -12.73 -12.16
C SER A 115 3.41 -11.50 -11.51
N GLY A 116 2.19 -11.16 -11.95
CA GLY A 116 1.45 -10.02 -11.39
C GLY A 116 1.33 -10.05 -9.86
N GLY A 117 1.08 -11.24 -9.27
CA GLY A 117 1.03 -11.40 -7.82
C GLY A 117 2.39 -11.19 -7.13
N GLN A 118 3.48 -11.61 -7.77
CA GLN A 118 4.83 -11.34 -7.28
C GLN A 118 5.17 -9.85 -7.34
N GLN A 119 4.77 -9.17 -8.43
CA GLN A 119 4.94 -7.72 -8.58
C GLN A 119 4.14 -6.96 -7.52
N ALA A 120 2.90 -7.35 -7.25
CA ALA A 120 2.06 -6.74 -6.22
C ALA A 120 2.67 -6.88 -4.83
N ARG A 121 3.16 -8.08 -4.46
CA ARG A 121 3.86 -8.32 -3.18
C ARG A 121 5.16 -7.50 -3.07
N LEU A 122 5.94 -7.45 -4.14
CA LEU A 122 7.15 -6.64 -4.20
C LEU A 122 6.84 -5.15 -3.96
N ALA A 123 5.82 -4.61 -4.63
CA ALA A 123 5.40 -3.22 -4.47
C ALA A 123 4.89 -2.92 -3.05
N LEU A 124 4.10 -3.83 -2.46
CA LEU A 124 3.65 -3.68 -1.07
C LEU A 124 4.84 -3.66 -0.10
N LEU A 125 5.77 -4.60 -0.22
CA LEU A 125 6.93 -4.67 0.68
C LEU A 125 7.87 -3.48 0.50
N ARG A 126 8.06 -2.98 -0.73
CA ARG A 126 8.78 -1.74 -0.98
C ARG A 126 8.12 -0.57 -0.23
N THR A 127 6.80 -0.47 -0.30
CA THR A 127 6.03 0.57 0.41
C THR A 127 6.19 0.45 1.93
N LEU A 128 6.17 -0.77 2.46
CA LEU A 128 6.34 -1.04 3.91
C LEU A 128 7.75 -0.77 4.42
N LEU A 129 8.78 -0.94 3.57
CA LEU A 129 10.17 -0.64 3.91
C LEU A 129 10.41 0.86 4.13
N ALA A 130 9.58 1.73 3.55
CA ALA A 130 9.59 3.17 3.81
C ALA A 130 9.04 3.54 5.21
N GLN A 131 8.62 2.56 6.00
CA GLN A 131 8.08 2.72 7.35
C GLN A 131 6.93 3.76 7.41
N PRO A 132 5.89 3.61 6.57
CA PRO A 132 4.78 4.54 6.56
C PRO A 132 4.02 4.48 7.89
N ARG A 133 3.31 5.55 8.22
CA ARG A 133 2.44 5.63 9.40
C ARG A 133 0.99 5.24 9.13
N ALA A 134 0.62 5.12 7.86
CA ALA A 134 -0.65 4.55 7.41
C ALA A 134 -0.48 4.01 5.98
N LEU A 135 -1.37 3.08 5.57
CA LEU A 135 -1.41 2.51 4.23
C LEU A 135 -2.69 2.90 3.51
N LEU A 136 -2.54 3.26 2.26
CA LEU A 136 -3.60 3.51 1.29
C LEU A 136 -3.46 2.46 0.18
N LEU A 137 -4.47 1.61 0.00
CA LEU A 137 -4.43 0.49 -0.93
C LEU A 137 -5.55 0.64 -1.96
N ASP A 138 -5.16 0.82 -3.23
CA ASP A 138 -6.09 0.98 -4.35
C ASP A 138 -6.22 -0.34 -5.09
N GLU A 139 -7.31 -1.06 -4.84
CA GLU A 139 -7.65 -2.37 -5.43
C GLU A 139 -6.48 -3.38 -5.44
N PRO A 140 -5.80 -3.59 -4.30
CA PRO A 140 -4.52 -4.30 -4.25
C PRO A 140 -4.63 -5.80 -4.61
N PHE A 141 -5.84 -6.35 -4.67
CA PHE A 141 -6.09 -7.77 -4.90
C PHE A 141 -6.76 -8.07 -6.23
N SER A 142 -7.12 -7.04 -7.03
CA SER A 142 -7.95 -7.18 -8.23
C SER A 142 -7.33 -8.05 -9.33
N SER A 143 -5.99 -8.05 -9.44
CA SER A 143 -5.25 -8.81 -10.46
C SER A 143 -4.75 -10.18 -9.97
N LEU A 144 -5.17 -10.63 -8.77
CA LEU A 144 -4.66 -11.84 -8.15
C LEU A 144 -5.65 -12.99 -8.25
N ASP A 145 -5.14 -14.19 -8.57
CA ASP A 145 -5.89 -15.44 -8.44
C ASP A 145 -6.15 -15.80 -6.96
N GLY A 146 -7.01 -16.79 -6.71
CA GLY A 146 -7.49 -17.11 -5.36
C GLY A 146 -6.40 -17.30 -4.32
N GLY A 147 -5.45 -18.21 -4.57
CA GLY A 147 -4.39 -18.51 -3.59
C GLY A 147 -3.45 -17.34 -3.35
N ARG A 148 -3.04 -16.63 -4.42
CA ARG A 148 -2.17 -15.45 -4.31
C ARG A 148 -2.86 -14.28 -3.63
N ARG A 149 -4.17 -14.17 -3.83
CA ARG A 149 -4.99 -13.16 -3.16
C ARG A 149 -5.01 -13.42 -1.64
N GLU A 150 -5.25 -14.65 -1.19
CA GLU A 150 -5.24 -15.00 0.23
C GLU A 150 -3.90 -14.71 0.89
N GLU A 151 -2.78 -15.04 0.24
CA GLU A 151 -1.44 -14.71 0.72
C GLU A 151 -1.23 -13.20 0.87
N MET A 152 -1.70 -12.42 -0.11
CA MET A 152 -1.56 -10.95 -0.06
C MET A 152 -2.44 -10.34 1.03
N VAL A 153 -3.68 -10.82 1.19
CA VAL A 153 -4.59 -10.42 2.26
C VAL A 153 -3.98 -10.70 3.63
N LYS A 154 -3.45 -11.91 3.81
CA LYS A 154 -2.76 -12.31 5.05
C LYS A 154 -1.59 -11.38 5.35
N LEU A 155 -0.76 -11.10 4.34
CA LEU A 155 0.38 -10.19 4.47
C LEU A 155 -0.04 -8.78 4.91
N VAL A 156 -1.09 -8.22 4.28
CA VAL A 156 -1.61 -6.89 4.65
C VAL A 156 -2.11 -6.88 6.10
N ARG A 157 -2.88 -7.89 6.52
CA ARG A 157 -3.38 -8.01 7.89
C ARG A 157 -2.24 -8.12 8.92
N GLU A 158 -1.29 -9.00 8.68
CA GLU A 158 -0.15 -9.18 9.57
C GLU A 158 0.65 -7.89 9.76
N GLU A 159 0.91 -7.17 8.65
CA GLU A 159 1.64 -5.91 8.72
C GLU A 159 0.84 -4.79 9.39
N ALA A 160 -0.47 -4.70 9.13
CA ALA A 160 -1.35 -3.74 9.78
C ALA A 160 -1.32 -3.92 11.30
N VAL A 161 -1.55 -5.15 11.78
CA VAL A 161 -1.56 -5.45 13.23
C VAL A 161 -0.18 -5.28 13.85
N LYS A 162 0.86 -5.89 13.25
CA LYS A 162 2.23 -5.87 13.79
C LYS A 162 2.78 -4.46 13.95
N ARG A 163 2.52 -3.58 12.99
CA ARG A 163 3.03 -2.21 12.98
C ARG A 163 2.02 -1.19 13.49
N LYS A 164 0.82 -1.63 13.91
CA LYS A 164 -0.29 -0.75 14.30
C LYS A 164 -0.61 0.28 13.21
N LEU A 165 -0.58 -0.14 11.93
CA LEU A 165 -0.86 0.73 10.80
C LEU A 165 -2.35 0.82 10.55
N PRO A 166 -2.96 2.01 10.56
CA PRO A 166 -4.28 2.21 9.98
C PRO A 166 -4.18 1.99 8.46
N VAL A 167 -5.11 1.20 7.91
CA VAL A 167 -5.17 0.86 6.49
C VAL A 167 -6.48 1.32 5.90
N LEU A 168 -6.44 2.15 4.88
CA LEU A 168 -7.60 2.46 4.03
C LEU A 168 -7.48 1.65 2.74
N LEU A 169 -8.36 0.67 2.60
CA LEU A 169 -8.47 -0.20 1.44
C LEU A 169 -9.63 0.25 0.56
N VAL A 170 -9.39 0.46 -0.71
CA VAL A 170 -10.42 0.67 -1.71
C VAL A 170 -10.58 -0.60 -2.52
N SER A 171 -11.80 -1.11 -2.62
CA SER A 171 -12.13 -2.24 -3.47
C SER A 171 -13.59 -2.17 -3.95
N HIS A 172 -13.86 -2.88 -5.04
CA HIS A 172 -15.21 -3.16 -5.52
C HIS A 172 -15.52 -4.67 -5.52
N ASP A 173 -14.57 -5.50 -5.09
CA ASP A 173 -14.72 -6.95 -5.02
C ASP A 173 -15.50 -7.35 -3.75
N PRO A 174 -16.65 -8.04 -3.86
CA PRO A 174 -17.43 -8.48 -2.70
C PRO A 174 -16.62 -9.37 -1.74
N ARG A 175 -15.61 -10.09 -2.24
CA ARG A 175 -14.73 -10.92 -1.40
C ARG A 175 -13.91 -10.10 -0.40
N ASP A 176 -13.73 -8.80 -0.65
CA ASP A 176 -12.99 -7.92 0.24
C ASP A 176 -13.85 -7.40 1.41
N GLU A 177 -15.17 -7.56 1.35
CA GLU A 177 -16.09 -7.17 2.43
C GLU A 177 -15.85 -7.97 3.72
N ALA A 178 -15.23 -9.14 3.64
CA ALA A 178 -14.84 -9.94 4.81
C ALA A 178 -13.50 -9.53 5.45
N LEU A 179 -12.79 -8.55 4.85
CA LEU A 179 -11.47 -8.12 5.34
C LEU A 179 -11.52 -7.21 6.56
N PRO A 180 -12.35 -6.17 6.59
CA PRO A 180 -12.40 -5.27 7.74
C PRO A 180 -13.15 -5.89 8.92
N ASP A 181 -12.78 -5.49 10.14
CA ASP A 181 -13.50 -5.87 11.34
C ASP A 181 -14.81 -5.08 11.54
N LYS A 182 -15.02 -4.04 10.73
CA LYS A 182 -16.20 -3.17 10.71
C LYS A 182 -16.87 -3.19 9.34
N PRO A 183 -18.17 -2.88 9.26
CA PRO A 183 -18.85 -2.76 7.98
C PRO A 183 -18.12 -1.79 7.04
N PRO A 184 -18.11 -2.08 5.72
CA PRO A 184 -17.51 -1.19 4.73
C PRO A 184 -18.09 0.22 4.77
N TYR A 185 -17.21 1.21 4.64
CA TYR A 185 -17.65 2.59 4.43
C TYR A 185 -18.05 2.77 2.97
N ARG A 186 -19.28 3.25 2.74
CA ARG A 186 -19.80 3.51 1.39
C ARG A 186 -19.66 4.98 1.04
N LEU A 187 -18.94 5.29 -0.03
CA LEU A 187 -18.80 6.65 -0.54
C LEU A 187 -20.05 7.01 -1.34
N GLY A 188 -20.69 8.13 -1.00
CA GLY A 188 -21.90 8.60 -1.73
C GLY A 188 -23.22 8.00 -1.24
N ALA A 189 -23.23 7.35 -0.08
CA ALA A 189 -24.46 6.97 0.61
C ALA A 189 -24.95 8.08 1.52
#